data_34b3256f881e48f250b7fde0e1a617ea
#
_entry.id   34b3256f881e48f250b7fde0e1a617ea
#
_cell.length_a   1.000
_cell.length_b   1.000
_cell.length_c   1.000
_cell.angle_alpha   90.00
_cell.angle_beta   90.00
_cell.angle_gamma   90.00
#
_symmetry.space_group_name_H-M   'P 1'
#
loop_
_entity.id
_entity.type
_entity.pdbx_description
1 polymer ?
#
loop_
_entity_poly.entity_id
_entity_poly.type
_entity_poly.pdbx_seq_one_letter_code
_entity_poly.pdbx_strand_id
1 'polypeptide(L)'
;SMGGKTAMTFAVTNPERVERLIVADISPRYYPIHHEVILDGLQSIDLSNIKSRKEADDALARYIPEIGIRQFLLKNLGRTSEGFNWKINLPVIAEKIEEVGEELEEDSKYEGPTLFLAGEKSDYIQEKDLPTILAHFPEYDLITIPKAGHWLHAEQPHAVVEEIRRFLK
;
A
#
# COMPACT_ATOMS: atom_id res chain seq x y z
N SER A 1 0.50 -1.85 1.60
CA SER A 1 -0.45 -1.01 2.34
C SER A 1 -1.87 -1.12 1.78
N MET A 2 -2.40 -0.16 1.01
CA MET A 2 -3.79 -0.19 0.49
C MET A 2 -4.17 -1.51 -0.17
N GLY A 3 -3.33 -2.06 -1.06
CA GLY A 3 -3.58 -3.37 -1.68
C GLY A 3 -3.66 -4.51 -0.67
N GLY A 4 -2.89 -4.45 0.41
CA GLY A 4 -2.96 -5.41 1.51
C GLY A 4 -4.29 -5.32 2.27
N LYS A 5 -4.78 -4.11 2.55
CA LYS A 5 -6.12 -3.90 3.13
C LYS A 5 -7.21 -4.49 2.25
N THR A 6 -7.17 -4.16 0.96
CA THR A 6 -8.13 -4.71 -0.02
C THR A 6 -8.08 -6.24 -0.07
N ALA A 7 -6.88 -6.82 -0.09
CA ALA A 7 -6.70 -8.27 -0.15
C ALA A 7 -7.19 -8.96 1.13
N MET A 8 -6.92 -8.40 2.31
CA MET A 8 -7.41 -8.90 3.59
C MET A 8 -8.94 -8.84 3.65
N THR A 9 -9.54 -7.69 3.31
CA THR A 9 -11.00 -7.54 3.25
C THR A 9 -11.62 -8.56 2.28
N PHE A 10 -11.04 -8.73 1.09
CA PHE A 10 -11.53 -9.72 0.13
C PHE A 10 -11.43 -11.14 0.68
N ALA A 11 -10.33 -11.51 1.34
CA ALA A 11 -10.14 -12.85 1.89
C ALA A 11 -11.15 -13.18 3.00
N VAL A 12 -11.44 -12.24 3.91
CA VAL A 12 -12.42 -12.48 4.98
C VAL A 12 -13.87 -12.48 4.48
N THR A 13 -14.16 -11.75 3.39
CA THR A 13 -15.53 -11.70 2.82
C THR A 13 -15.79 -12.80 1.79
N ASN A 14 -14.76 -13.36 1.16
CA ASN A 14 -14.87 -14.40 0.12
C ASN A 14 -13.84 -15.51 0.33
N PRO A 15 -13.80 -16.17 1.50
CA PRO A 15 -12.70 -17.07 1.87
C PRO A 15 -12.57 -18.27 0.91
N GLU A 16 -13.67 -18.75 0.34
CA GLU A 16 -13.70 -19.85 -0.61
C GLU A 16 -13.04 -19.53 -1.97
N ARG A 17 -12.73 -18.26 -2.23
CA ARG A 17 -12.10 -17.78 -3.46
C ARG A 17 -10.61 -17.51 -3.31
N VAL A 18 -10.09 -17.69 -2.11
CA VAL A 18 -8.68 -17.40 -1.79
C VAL A 18 -8.01 -18.69 -1.30
N GLU A 19 -7.04 -19.17 -2.06
CA GLU A 19 -6.25 -20.35 -1.64
C GLU A 19 -5.16 -19.98 -0.63
N ARG A 20 -4.52 -18.83 -0.84
CA ARG A 20 -3.43 -18.31 0.00
C ARG A 20 -3.43 -16.79 -0.05
N LEU A 21 -3.12 -16.15 1.06
CA LEU A 21 -3.03 -14.69 1.15
C LEU A 21 -1.59 -14.27 1.46
N ILE A 22 -1.09 -13.27 0.74
CA ILE A 22 0.21 -12.64 1.04
C ILE A 22 -0.01 -11.15 1.24
N VAL A 23 0.39 -10.65 2.39
CA VAL A 23 0.23 -9.24 2.78
C VAL A 23 1.60 -8.63 3.03
N ALA A 24 1.92 -7.56 2.31
CA ALA A 24 3.18 -6.85 2.45
C ALA A 24 3.00 -5.59 3.31
N ASP A 25 3.58 -5.63 4.48
CA ASP A 25 3.82 -4.55 5.44
C ASP A 25 2.61 -3.68 5.78
N ILE A 26 1.51 -4.33 6.12
CA ILE A 26 0.29 -3.73 6.66
C ILE A 26 -0.43 -4.76 7.54
N SER A 27 -1.07 -4.32 8.62
CA SER A 27 -1.88 -5.17 9.49
C SER A 27 -3.39 -4.89 9.33
N PRO A 28 -4.28 -5.74 9.87
CA PRO A 28 -5.73 -5.53 9.80
C PRO A 28 -6.24 -4.34 10.63
N ARG A 29 -5.46 -3.80 11.58
CA ARG A 29 -5.88 -2.70 12.45
C ARG A 29 -6.21 -1.41 11.71
N TYR A 30 -6.84 -0.46 12.39
CA TYR A 30 -7.00 0.91 11.91
C TYR A 30 -5.65 1.63 11.76
N TYR A 31 -5.53 2.40 10.68
CA TYR A 31 -4.40 3.31 10.42
C TYR A 31 -4.93 4.72 10.19
N PRO A 32 -4.54 5.69 11.03
CA PRO A 32 -4.89 7.08 10.78
C PRO A 32 -4.28 7.57 9.47
N ILE A 33 -4.99 8.47 8.82
CA ILE A 33 -4.53 9.03 7.54
C ILE A 33 -3.36 9.96 7.78
N HIS A 34 -2.33 9.80 6.95
CA HIS A 34 -1.14 10.67 6.93
C HIS A 34 -0.77 11.09 5.50
N HIS A 35 -1.75 11.00 4.56
CA HIS A 35 -1.48 11.20 3.13
C HIS A 35 -2.06 12.51 2.58
N GLU A 36 -2.59 13.38 3.43
CA GLU A 36 -3.19 14.66 3.03
C GLU A 36 -2.23 15.49 2.18
N VAL A 37 -0.99 15.67 2.63
CA VAL A 37 0.04 16.44 1.90
C VAL A 37 0.32 15.85 0.51
N ILE A 38 0.28 14.51 0.37
CA ILE A 38 0.49 13.83 -0.91
C ILE A 38 -0.70 14.09 -1.84
N LEU A 39 -1.92 13.98 -1.32
CA LEU A 39 -3.14 14.20 -2.10
C LEU A 39 -3.25 15.67 -2.52
N ASP A 40 -2.98 16.60 -1.62
CA ASP A 40 -2.94 18.03 -1.92
C ASP A 40 -1.91 18.34 -3.02
N GLY A 41 -0.72 17.76 -2.91
CA GLY A 41 0.32 17.87 -3.91
C GLY A 41 -0.11 17.35 -5.28
N LEU A 42 -0.72 16.17 -5.35
CA LEU A 42 -1.21 15.59 -6.60
C LEU A 42 -2.36 16.40 -7.20
N GLN A 43 -3.31 16.86 -6.39
CA GLN A 43 -4.45 17.67 -6.81
C GLN A 43 -4.05 19.09 -7.23
N SER A 44 -2.93 19.61 -6.71
CA SER A 44 -2.41 20.94 -7.09
C SER A 44 -1.87 21.00 -8.52
N ILE A 45 -1.63 19.84 -9.16
CA ILE A 45 -1.10 19.78 -10.54
C ILE A 45 -2.22 20.09 -11.53
N ASP A 46 -2.17 21.24 -12.15
CA ASP A 46 -3.09 21.59 -13.23
C ASP A 46 -2.71 20.88 -14.53
N LEU A 47 -3.34 19.72 -14.76
CA LEU A 47 -3.07 18.86 -15.92
C LEU A 47 -3.34 19.55 -17.26
N SER A 48 -4.18 20.60 -17.31
CA SER A 48 -4.51 21.32 -18.51
C SER A 48 -3.40 22.31 -18.94
N ASN A 49 -2.58 22.74 -17.98
CA ASN A 49 -1.56 23.76 -18.19
C ASN A 49 -0.13 23.21 -18.21
N ILE A 50 0.14 22.04 -17.61
CA ILE A 50 1.49 21.47 -17.63
C ILE A 50 1.87 20.96 -19.02
N LYS A 51 3.13 21.23 -19.41
CA LYS A 51 3.69 20.84 -20.72
C LYS A 51 4.70 19.68 -20.61
N SER A 52 5.16 19.41 -19.40
CA SER A 52 6.19 18.40 -19.15
C SER A 52 6.04 17.72 -17.80
N ARG A 53 6.61 16.48 -17.69
CA ARG A 53 6.73 15.80 -16.39
C ARG A 53 7.58 16.60 -15.39
N LYS A 54 8.51 17.41 -15.89
CA LYS A 54 9.33 18.26 -15.04
C LYS A 54 8.48 19.32 -14.34
N GLU A 55 7.55 19.96 -15.06
CA GLU A 55 6.64 20.92 -14.45
C GLU A 55 5.73 20.28 -13.39
N ALA A 56 5.29 19.03 -13.60
CA ALA A 56 4.56 18.29 -12.59
C ALA A 56 5.45 17.97 -11.37
N ASP A 57 6.72 17.60 -11.57
CA ASP A 57 7.67 17.39 -10.47
C ASP A 57 7.94 18.68 -9.69
N ASP A 58 8.14 19.79 -10.39
CA ASP A 58 8.34 21.12 -9.79
C ASP A 58 7.12 21.57 -8.96
N ALA A 59 5.90 21.25 -9.40
CA ALA A 59 4.68 21.51 -8.63
C ALA A 59 4.63 20.65 -7.35
N LEU A 60 4.89 19.34 -7.47
CA LEU A 60 4.94 18.42 -6.32
C LEU A 60 6.05 18.76 -5.33
N ALA A 61 7.17 19.31 -5.78
CA ALA A 61 8.30 19.66 -4.92
C ALA A 61 7.96 20.67 -3.81
N ARG A 62 6.85 21.42 -3.98
CA ARG A 62 6.33 22.36 -2.97
C ARG A 62 5.69 21.64 -1.77
N TYR A 63 5.22 20.41 -1.98
CA TYR A 63 4.55 19.58 -0.97
C TYR A 63 5.45 18.45 -0.47
N ILE A 64 6.23 17.86 -1.37
CA ILE A 64 7.01 16.64 -1.12
C ILE A 64 8.48 16.92 -1.50
N PRO A 65 9.36 17.15 -0.51
CA PRO A 65 10.78 17.41 -0.75
C PRO A 65 11.54 16.24 -1.37
N GLU A 66 11.14 14.98 -1.05
CA GLU A 66 11.86 13.78 -1.40
C GLU A 66 11.65 13.41 -2.88
N ILE A 67 12.72 13.52 -3.67
CA ILE A 67 12.72 13.25 -5.11
C ILE A 67 12.22 11.82 -5.43
N GLY A 68 12.64 10.83 -4.63
CA GLY A 68 12.23 9.43 -4.85
C GLY A 68 10.72 9.21 -4.73
N ILE A 69 10.08 9.88 -3.76
CA ILE A 69 8.62 9.83 -3.56
C ILE A 69 7.93 10.51 -4.73
N ARG A 70 8.35 11.69 -5.14
CA ARG A 70 7.76 12.39 -6.29
C ARG A 70 7.85 11.56 -7.57
N GLN A 71 9.02 10.99 -7.86
CA GLN A 71 9.20 10.12 -9.03
C GLN A 71 8.30 8.89 -8.99
N PHE A 72 8.10 8.30 -7.83
CA PHE A 72 7.17 7.19 -7.64
C PHE A 72 5.73 7.61 -7.91
N LEU A 73 5.27 8.70 -7.33
CA LEU A 73 3.92 9.24 -7.51
C LEU A 73 3.64 9.59 -8.97
N LEU A 74 4.60 10.24 -9.65
CA LEU A 74 4.49 10.63 -11.05
C LEU A 74 4.50 9.46 -12.04
N LYS A 75 4.77 8.21 -11.63
CA LYS A 75 4.50 7.02 -12.48
C LYS A 75 3.02 6.91 -12.85
N ASN A 76 2.14 7.48 -12.03
CA ASN A 76 0.71 7.55 -12.27
C ASN A 76 0.30 8.70 -13.22
N LEU A 77 1.22 9.58 -13.59
CA LEU A 77 0.97 10.60 -14.60
C LEU A 77 1.11 9.99 -16.00
N GLY A 78 0.02 9.90 -16.73
CA GLY A 78 -0.04 9.44 -18.12
C GLY A 78 0.15 10.60 -19.11
N ARG A 79 0.54 10.29 -20.33
CA ARG A 79 0.53 11.22 -21.45
C ARG A 79 -0.44 10.72 -22.52
N THR A 80 -1.29 11.62 -23.00
CA THR A 80 -2.24 11.38 -24.08
C THR A 80 -1.92 12.29 -25.27
N SER A 81 -2.68 12.17 -26.35
CA SER A 81 -2.63 13.10 -27.49
C SER A 81 -3.03 14.54 -27.12
N GLU A 82 -3.84 14.68 -26.07
CA GLU A 82 -4.40 15.97 -25.63
C GLU A 82 -3.63 16.60 -24.45
N GLY A 83 -2.62 15.91 -23.90
CA GLY A 83 -1.84 16.40 -22.77
C GLY A 83 -1.50 15.33 -21.73
N PHE A 84 -1.76 15.62 -20.46
CA PHE A 84 -1.52 14.70 -19.35
C PHE A 84 -2.83 14.30 -18.67
N ASN A 85 -2.83 13.08 -18.11
CA ASN A 85 -3.92 12.58 -17.29
C ASN A 85 -3.38 11.75 -16.11
N TRP A 86 -4.19 11.58 -15.07
CA TRP A 86 -3.93 10.59 -14.06
C TRP A 86 -4.38 9.21 -14.54
N LYS A 87 -3.52 8.19 -14.36
CA LYS A 87 -3.86 6.78 -14.59
C LYS A 87 -4.75 6.21 -13.49
N ILE A 88 -4.76 6.86 -12.35
CA ILE A 88 -5.57 6.54 -11.16
C ILE A 88 -6.77 7.47 -11.09
N ASN A 89 -7.83 7.05 -10.42
CA ASN A 89 -8.97 7.91 -10.14
C ASN A 89 -8.68 8.76 -8.89
N LEU A 90 -7.81 9.77 -9.07
CA LEU A 90 -7.35 10.63 -7.98
C LEU A 90 -8.50 11.30 -7.19
N PRO A 91 -9.58 11.83 -7.83
CA PRO A 91 -10.69 12.41 -7.09
C PRO A 91 -11.36 11.43 -6.12
N VAL A 92 -11.64 10.21 -6.57
CA VAL A 92 -12.25 9.17 -5.72
C VAL A 92 -11.29 8.74 -4.61
N ILE A 93 -10.00 8.57 -4.92
CA ILE A 93 -9.00 8.23 -3.89
C ILE A 93 -8.93 9.33 -2.83
N ALA A 94 -8.93 10.60 -3.22
CA ALA A 94 -8.89 11.72 -2.29
C ALA A 94 -10.16 11.81 -1.43
N GLU A 95 -11.35 11.57 -2.03
CA GLU A 95 -12.63 11.56 -1.30
C GLU A 95 -12.72 10.40 -0.29
N LYS A 96 -12.15 9.23 -0.65
CA LYS A 96 -12.30 7.98 0.08
C LYS A 96 -11.04 7.52 0.82
N ILE A 97 -10.08 8.42 1.00
CA ILE A 97 -8.79 8.04 1.59
C ILE A 97 -8.95 7.49 3.02
N GLU A 98 -9.93 7.96 3.77
CA GLU A 98 -10.23 7.49 5.13
C GLU A 98 -10.56 6.00 5.15
N GLU A 99 -11.33 5.52 4.18
CA GLU A 99 -11.72 4.12 4.08
C GLU A 99 -10.51 3.18 3.86
N VAL A 100 -9.40 3.70 3.34
CA VAL A 100 -8.15 2.92 3.16
C VAL A 100 -7.49 2.56 4.49
N GLY A 101 -7.69 3.37 5.51
CA GLY A 101 -7.15 3.18 6.85
C GLY A 101 -8.00 2.29 7.75
N GLU A 102 -9.23 1.99 7.37
CA GLU A 102 -10.17 1.24 8.22
C GLU A 102 -9.65 -0.14 8.62
N GLU A 103 -10.03 -0.56 9.82
CA GLU A 103 -9.76 -1.91 10.31
C GLU A 103 -10.73 -2.92 9.70
N LEU A 104 -10.39 -4.20 9.82
CA LEU A 104 -11.34 -5.27 9.49
C LEU A 104 -12.46 -5.34 10.53
N GLU A 105 -13.65 -5.78 10.12
CA GLU A 105 -14.76 -6.05 11.04
C GLU A 105 -14.35 -7.09 12.09
N GLU A 106 -14.70 -6.83 13.37
CA GLU A 106 -14.20 -7.56 14.54
C GLU A 106 -14.33 -9.09 14.44
N ASP A 107 -15.46 -9.59 13.92
CA ASP A 107 -15.73 -11.02 13.82
C ASP A 107 -15.30 -11.66 12.48
N SER A 108 -14.68 -10.88 11.59
CA SER A 108 -14.28 -11.38 10.28
C SER A 108 -13.03 -12.25 10.36
N LYS A 109 -13.02 -13.40 9.66
CA LYS A 109 -11.91 -14.36 9.65
C LYS A 109 -11.65 -14.91 8.26
N TYR A 110 -10.37 -15.16 8.01
CA TYR A 110 -9.92 -16.03 6.94
C TYR A 110 -9.01 -17.11 7.52
N GLU A 111 -9.45 -18.37 7.48
CA GLU A 111 -8.76 -19.53 8.05
C GLU A 111 -7.76 -20.18 7.08
N GLY A 112 -7.57 -19.62 5.89
CA GLY A 112 -6.60 -20.09 4.92
C GLY A 112 -5.18 -19.63 5.23
N PRO A 113 -4.16 -20.29 4.60
CA PRO A 113 -2.76 -19.94 4.80
C PRO A 113 -2.49 -18.48 4.46
N THR A 114 -1.86 -17.75 5.38
CA THR A 114 -1.59 -16.31 5.24
C THR A 114 -0.13 -16.02 5.55
N LEU A 115 0.55 -15.28 4.68
CA LEU A 115 1.90 -14.77 4.90
C LEU A 115 1.88 -13.26 5.07
N PHE A 116 2.30 -12.78 6.24
CA PHE A 116 2.64 -11.38 6.46
C PHE A 116 4.14 -11.17 6.30
N LEU A 117 4.54 -10.22 5.47
CA LEU A 117 5.92 -9.78 5.33
C LEU A 117 6.05 -8.39 5.96
N ALA A 118 6.86 -8.25 6.98
CA ALA A 118 7.13 -6.97 7.66
C ALA A 118 8.52 -6.44 7.31
N GLY A 119 8.66 -5.14 7.13
CA GLY A 119 9.97 -4.51 7.01
C GLY A 119 10.61 -4.30 8.39
N GLU A 120 11.89 -4.69 8.56
CA GLU A 120 12.61 -4.51 9.84
C GLU A 120 12.64 -3.06 10.34
N LYS A 121 12.60 -2.10 9.41
CA LYS A 121 12.64 -0.64 9.68
C LYS A 121 11.26 0.00 9.51
N SER A 122 10.20 -0.80 9.41
CA SER A 122 8.83 -0.33 9.22
C SER A 122 8.04 -0.42 10.53
N ASP A 123 7.19 0.57 10.76
CA ASP A 123 6.28 0.61 11.90
C ASP A 123 4.85 0.17 11.55
N TYR A 124 4.64 -0.35 10.33
CA TYR A 124 3.30 -0.75 9.88
C TYR A 124 2.81 -2.05 10.53
N ILE A 125 3.70 -3.01 10.78
CA ILE A 125 3.40 -4.19 11.59
C ILE A 125 4.29 -4.16 12.83
N GLN A 126 3.68 -4.12 14.01
CA GLN A 126 4.36 -4.06 15.30
C GLN A 126 3.90 -5.22 16.17
N GLU A 127 4.62 -5.52 17.23
CA GLU A 127 4.27 -6.58 18.19
C GLU A 127 2.85 -6.45 18.75
N LYS A 128 2.39 -5.21 18.99
CA LYS A 128 1.02 -4.91 19.45
C LYS A 128 -0.08 -5.32 18.46
N ASP A 129 0.27 -5.52 17.19
CA ASP A 129 -0.68 -5.88 16.12
C ASP A 129 -0.91 -7.39 16.02
N LEU A 130 -0.02 -8.22 16.64
CA LEU A 130 -0.08 -9.67 16.55
C LEU A 130 -1.40 -10.27 17.05
N PRO A 131 -2.00 -9.80 18.16
CA PRO A 131 -3.30 -10.30 18.60
C PRO A 131 -4.41 -10.07 17.56
N THR A 132 -4.42 -8.91 16.90
CA THR A 132 -5.39 -8.58 15.86
C THR A 132 -5.14 -9.41 14.59
N ILE A 133 -3.88 -9.61 14.20
CA ILE A 133 -3.53 -10.50 13.09
C ILE A 133 -4.02 -11.92 13.38
N LEU A 134 -3.74 -12.46 14.56
CA LEU A 134 -4.17 -13.80 14.95
C LEU A 134 -5.70 -13.95 14.98
N ALA A 135 -6.41 -12.92 15.41
CA ALA A 135 -7.87 -12.94 15.48
C ALA A 135 -8.52 -13.10 14.10
N HIS A 136 -7.99 -12.41 13.08
CA HIS A 136 -8.51 -12.44 11.72
C HIS A 136 -7.89 -13.52 10.83
N PHE A 137 -6.63 -13.89 11.08
CA PHE A 137 -5.83 -14.82 10.27
C PHE A 137 -5.14 -15.87 11.15
N PRO A 138 -5.87 -16.86 11.70
CA PRO A 138 -5.31 -17.81 12.66
C PRO A 138 -4.16 -18.66 12.10
N GLU A 139 -4.16 -18.93 10.78
CA GLU A 139 -3.12 -19.70 10.07
C GLU A 139 -2.11 -18.76 9.40
N TYR A 140 -1.57 -17.79 10.15
CA TYR A 140 -0.60 -16.86 9.61
C TYR A 140 0.85 -17.21 9.96
N ASP A 141 1.73 -16.93 9.00
CA ASP A 141 3.16 -16.76 9.21
C ASP A 141 3.53 -15.29 9.12
N LEU A 142 4.43 -14.82 9.99
CA LEU A 142 4.99 -13.49 9.94
C LEU A 142 6.51 -13.56 9.74
N ILE A 143 6.99 -13.00 8.65
CA ILE A 143 8.41 -12.94 8.30
C ILE A 143 8.88 -11.47 8.25
N THR A 144 9.90 -11.15 9.02
CA THR A 144 10.54 -9.83 8.97
C THR A 144 11.64 -9.83 7.91
N ILE A 145 11.56 -8.91 6.95
CA ILE A 145 12.56 -8.72 5.90
C ILE A 145 13.66 -7.80 6.42
N PRO A 146 14.90 -8.30 6.60
CA PRO A 146 16.00 -7.52 7.15
C PRO A 146 16.36 -6.31 6.29
N LYS A 147 16.67 -5.18 6.95
CA LYS A 147 17.11 -3.92 6.32
C LYS A 147 16.07 -3.24 5.44
N ALA A 148 14.84 -3.75 5.35
CA ALA A 148 13.74 -3.17 4.59
C ALA A 148 12.91 -2.23 5.45
N GLY A 149 12.44 -1.14 4.83
CA GLY A 149 11.35 -0.31 5.32
C GLY A 149 10.01 -0.77 4.72
N HIS A 150 9.05 0.17 4.62
CA HIS A 150 7.72 -0.11 4.09
C HIS A 150 7.72 -0.60 2.63
N TRP A 151 8.68 -0.18 1.83
CA TRP A 151 8.82 -0.63 0.44
C TRP A 151 9.74 -1.85 0.30
N LEU A 152 9.51 -2.86 1.12
CA LEU A 152 10.32 -4.06 1.22
C LEU A 152 10.57 -4.76 -0.12
N HIS A 153 9.60 -4.75 -1.02
CA HIS A 153 9.72 -5.33 -2.37
C HIS A 153 10.68 -4.54 -3.30
N ALA A 154 10.87 -3.25 -3.04
CA ALA A 154 11.82 -2.41 -3.77
C ALA A 154 13.19 -2.38 -3.10
N GLU A 155 13.23 -2.41 -1.77
CA GLU A 155 14.46 -2.33 -0.98
C GLU A 155 15.17 -3.68 -0.87
N GLN A 156 14.43 -4.79 -0.76
CA GLN A 156 14.95 -6.15 -0.60
C GLN A 156 14.24 -7.17 -1.51
N PRO A 157 14.22 -6.97 -2.85
CA PRO A 157 13.42 -7.78 -3.77
C PRO A 157 13.76 -9.26 -3.73
N HIS A 158 15.03 -9.64 -3.57
CA HIS A 158 15.47 -11.04 -3.51
C HIS A 158 14.92 -11.76 -2.28
N ALA A 159 15.00 -11.14 -1.09
CA ALA A 159 14.49 -11.71 0.15
C ALA A 159 12.97 -11.88 0.09
N VAL A 160 12.25 -10.86 -0.41
CA VAL A 160 10.79 -10.94 -0.58
C VAL A 160 10.39 -12.07 -1.52
N VAL A 161 11.05 -12.21 -2.68
CA VAL A 161 10.75 -13.28 -3.64
C VAL A 161 11.05 -14.67 -3.05
N GLU A 162 12.12 -14.79 -2.26
CA GLU A 162 12.49 -16.05 -1.63
C GLU A 162 11.41 -16.50 -0.63
N GLU A 163 10.94 -15.60 0.25
CA GLU A 163 9.92 -15.94 1.23
C GLU A 163 8.56 -16.24 0.56
N ILE A 164 8.18 -15.47 -0.46
CA ILE A 164 6.98 -15.77 -1.26
C ILE A 164 7.07 -17.16 -1.89
N ARG A 165 8.21 -17.51 -2.50
CA ARG A 165 8.41 -18.83 -3.11
C ARG A 165 8.38 -19.98 -2.09
N ARG A 166 8.88 -19.73 -0.88
CA ARG A 166 8.81 -20.71 0.20
C ARG A 166 7.38 -20.98 0.63
N PHE A 167 6.59 -19.91 0.79
CA PHE A 167 5.20 -19.98 1.19
C PHE A 167 4.29 -20.63 0.12
N LEU A 168 4.60 -20.47 -1.16
CA LEU A 168 3.80 -21.03 -2.26
C LEU A 168 4.11 -22.50 -2.60
N LYS A 169 5.11 -23.11 -1.98
CA LYS A 169 5.39 -24.56 -2.12
C LYS A 169 4.47 -25.39 -1.23
#